data_467266316063b2cd4e9c2d73f913e4ab
#
_entry.id   467266316063b2cd4e9c2d73f913e4ab
#
_cell.length_a   1.000
_cell.length_b   1.000
_cell.length_c   1.000
_cell.angle_alpha   90.00
_cell.angle_beta   90.00
_cell.angle_gamma   90.00
#
_symmetry.space_group_name_H-M   'P 1'
#
loop_
_entity.id
_entity.type
_entity.pdbx_description
1 polymer ?
#
loop_
_entity_poly.entity_id
_entity_poly.type
_entity_poly.pdbx_seq_one_letter_code
_entity_poly.pdbx_strand_id
1 'polypeptide(L)'
;EMKQIGFNTVIVQFAAFNDKVWYDGNNAFTPNKGKFALERLLAAAEQKQIDVYIGLYFDNSYWQNQTNENWLRLHAERCITVAEQVNALFGHSPAFKGWYIPHEPEPNAYNTDEKVASFRNLFVNKISNRLHQINNKPVSIAAFWNSDLTSSQQLQHFMAELSKANLQVIMLQDGVGVGHVKMNKLADYYKAAAKGLY
;
A
#
# COMPACT_ATOMS: atom_id res chain seq x y z
N GLU A 1 -6.74 -24.38 1.21
CA GLU A 1 -5.48 -24.47 0.43
C GLU A 1 -4.42 -23.50 0.93
N MET A 2 -4.60 -22.16 0.92
CA MET A 2 -3.57 -21.19 1.35
C MET A 2 -2.98 -21.50 2.73
N LYS A 3 -3.82 -21.74 3.73
CA LYS A 3 -3.36 -22.09 5.09
C LYS A 3 -2.56 -23.39 5.12
N GLN A 4 -2.93 -24.37 4.31
CA GLN A 4 -2.27 -25.70 4.24
C GLN A 4 -0.86 -25.61 3.68
N ILE A 5 -0.57 -24.63 2.83
CA ILE A 5 0.76 -24.39 2.26
C ILE A 5 1.54 -23.31 3.01
N GLY A 6 1.09 -22.93 4.22
CA GLY A 6 1.84 -22.11 5.15
C GLY A 6 1.52 -20.61 5.13
N PHE A 7 0.60 -20.13 4.26
CA PHE A 7 0.19 -18.71 4.31
C PHE A 7 -0.59 -18.42 5.59
N ASN A 8 -0.21 -17.35 6.29
CA ASN A 8 -0.87 -16.85 7.49
C ASN A 8 -1.41 -15.43 7.33
N THR A 9 -1.04 -14.75 6.26
CA THR A 9 -1.43 -13.36 5.99
C THR A 9 -1.81 -13.18 4.53
N VAL A 10 -2.83 -12.37 4.27
CA VAL A 10 -3.29 -11.95 2.94
C VAL A 10 -3.35 -10.44 2.90
N ILE A 11 -2.88 -9.86 1.81
CA ILE A 11 -3.07 -8.45 1.49
C ILE A 11 -4.13 -8.36 0.41
N VAL A 12 -5.24 -7.71 0.71
CA VAL A 12 -6.21 -7.28 -0.28
C VAL A 12 -5.65 -6.05 -0.96
N GLN A 13 -5.39 -6.12 -2.25
CA GLN A 13 -4.68 -5.03 -2.94
C GLN A 13 -5.43 -3.69 -2.83
N PHE A 14 -6.76 -3.68 -3.01
CA PHE A 14 -7.58 -2.49 -2.79
C PHE A 14 -9.04 -2.86 -2.46
N ALA A 15 -9.64 -2.11 -1.53
CA ALA A 15 -11.08 -2.16 -1.25
C ALA A 15 -11.88 -1.34 -2.27
N ALA A 16 -11.24 -0.35 -2.91
CA ALA A 16 -11.81 0.48 -3.96
C ALA A 16 -10.79 0.71 -5.08
N PHE A 17 -11.25 0.62 -6.34
CA PHE A 17 -10.43 0.79 -7.53
C PHE A 17 -11.16 1.61 -8.58
N ASN A 18 -10.55 2.72 -9.02
CA ASN A 18 -11.17 3.73 -9.87
C ASN A 18 -12.51 4.21 -9.28
N ASP A 19 -13.63 3.84 -9.89
CA ASP A 19 -14.99 4.23 -9.46
C ASP A 19 -15.73 3.11 -8.70
N LYS A 20 -15.09 1.95 -8.44
CA LYS A 20 -15.76 0.74 -7.92
C LYS A 20 -15.25 0.34 -6.55
N VAL A 21 -16.17 -0.20 -5.73
CA VAL A 21 -15.88 -0.76 -4.41
C VAL A 21 -16.33 -2.21 -4.28
N TRP A 22 -15.64 -2.99 -3.45
CA TRP A 22 -15.89 -4.40 -3.16
C TRP A 22 -16.51 -4.62 -1.78
N TYR A 23 -17.18 -3.62 -1.24
CA TYR A 23 -17.96 -3.68 -0.01
C TYR A 23 -19.32 -2.98 -0.21
N ASP A 24 -20.30 -3.32 0.62
CA ASP A 24 -21.64 -2.72 0.57
C ASP A 24 -21.70 -1.54 1.54
N GLY A 25 -21.41 -0.34 1.06
CA GLY A 25 -21.42 0.89 1.85
C GLY A 25 -22.09 2.04 1.11
N ASN A 26 -22.70 2.95 1.84
CA ASN A 26 -23.20 4.20 1.27
C ASN A 26 -22.01 5.15 1.07
N ASN A 27 -21.58 5.33 -0.16
CA ASN A 27 -20.40 6.11 -0.51
C ASN A 27 -20.52 6.71 -1.92
N ALA A 28 -19.52 7.54 -2.30
CA ALA A 28 -19.44 8.18 -3.61
C ALA A 28 -18.99 7.24 -4.75
N PHE A 29 -18.74 5.97 -4.45
CA PHE A 29 -18.28 4.98 -5.41
C PHE A 29 -19.41 4.08 -5.88
N THR A 30 -19.29 3.55 -7.08
CA THR A 30 -20.23 2.56 -7.64
C THR A 30 -19.95 1.18 -7.06
N PRO A 31 -20.92 0.50 -6.42
CA PRO A 31 -20.72 -0.87 -5.98
C PRO A 31 -20.44 -1.80 -7.16
N ASN A 32 -19.42 -2.64 -7.04
CA ASN A 32 -19.13 -3.69 -8.01
C ASN A 32 -20.16 -4.83 -7.89
N LYS A 33 -20.29 -5.67 -8.92
CA LYS A 33 -21.08 -6.91 -8.85
C LYS A 33 -20.64 -7.83 -7.71
N GLY A 34 -19.34 -7.75 -7.32
CA GLY A 34 -18.74 -8.43 -6.17
C GLY A 34 -18.75 -7.59 -4.89
N LYS A 35 -19.73 -6.72 -4.64
CA LYS A 35 -19.78 -5.81 -3.50
C LYS A 35 -19.66 -6.47 -2.11
N PHE A 36 -19.95 -7.76 -2.00
CA PHE A 36 -19.73 -8.52 -0.77
C PHE A 36 -18.40 -9.30 -0.74
N ALA A 37 -17.49 -9.03 -1.67
CA ALA A 37 -16.24 -9.80 -1.77
C ALA A 37 -15.34 -9.60 -0.54
N LEU A 38 -15.24 -8.37 -0.05
CA LEU A 38 -14.43 -8.07 1.14
C LEU A 38 -15.01 -8.72 2.40
N GLU A 39 -16.35 -8.65 2.59
CA GLU A 39 -17.04 -9.31 3.69
C GLU A 39 -16.82 -10.82 3.69
N ARG A 40 -17.00 -11.47 2.54
CA ARG A 40 -16.80 -12.92 2.39
C ARG A 40 -15.36 -13.33 2.62
N LEU A 41 -14.41 -12.51 2.15
CA LEU A 41 -12.99 -12.76 2.36
C LEU A 41 -12.64 -12.69 3.84
N LEU A 42 -13.10 -11.66 4.56
CA LEU A 42 -12.86 -11.52 6.00
C LEU A 42 -13.48 -12.67 6.79
N ALA A 43 -14.73 -13.05 6.49
CA ALA A 43 -15.38 -14.19 7.14
C ALA A 43 -14.62 -15.51 6.90
N ALA A 44 -14.13 -15.74 5.69
CA ALA A 44 -13.33 -16.92 5.37
C ALA A 44 -11.96 -16.89 6.05
N ALA A 45 -11.31 -15.72 6.12
CA ALA A 45 -10.03 -15.51 6.77
C ALA A 45 -10.13 -15.76 8.27
N GLU A 46 -11.20 -15.28 8.91
CA GLU A 46 -11.48 -15.51 10.32
C GLU A 46 -11.61 -17.02 10.63
N GLN A 47 -12.41 -17.74 9.86
CA GLN A 47 -12.58 -19.20 10.00
C GLN A 47 -11.27 -19.96 9.82
N LYS A 48 -10.33 -19.45 9.03
CA LYS A 48 -9.05 -20.08 8.72
C LYS A 48 -7.87 -19.51 9.53
N GLN A 49 -8.12 -18.56 10.42
CA GLN A 49 -7.09 -17.88 11.19
C GLN A 49 -5.99 -17.31 10.27
N ILE A 50 -6.41 -16.56 9.28
CA ILE A 50 -5.54 -15.83 8.33
C ILE A 50 -5.70 -14.35 8.64
N ASP A 51 -4.59 -13.66 8.83
CA ASP A 51 -4.55 -12.21 9.00
C ASP A 51 -4.79 -11.50 7.65
N VAL A 52 -5.55 -10.42 7.68
CA VAL A 52 -5.87 -9.64 6.47
C VAL A 52 -5.41 -8.20 6.64
N TYR A 53 -4.62 -7.73 5.70
CA TYR A 53 -4.33 -6.31 5.49
C TYR A 53 -5.22 -5.81 4.37
N ILE A 54 -5.97 -4.73 4.62
CA ILE A 54 -6.93 -4.21 3.66
C ILE A 54 -6.34 -3.00 2.96
N GLY A 55 -6.21 -3.12 1.62
CA GLY A 55 -5.81 -2.03 0.74
C GLY A 55 -6.93 -1.00 0.59
N LEU A 56 -6.52 0.25 0.49
CA LEU A 56 -7.41 1.41 0.42
C LEU A 56 -7.94 1.65 -0.99
N TYR A 57 -8.11 2.90 -1.37
CA TYR A 57 -8.48 3.32 -2.71
C TYR A 57 -7.26 3.38 -3.62
N PHE A 58 -7.40 2.93 -4.86
CA PHE A 58 -6.43 3.13 -5.93
C PHE A 58 -7.11 3.62 -7.20
N ASP A 59 -6.43 4.47 -7.95
CA ASP A 59 -6.87 5.01 -9.24
C ASP A 59 -5.70 4.97 -10.23
N ASN A 60 -5.95 4.48 -11.43
CA ASN A 60 -4.93 4.36 -12.47
C ASN A 60 -4.29 5.70 -12.88
N SER A 61 -4.97 6.83 -12.64
CA SER A 61 -4.39 8.15 -12.88
C SER A 61 -3.20 8.48 -11.96
N TYR A 62 -2.94 7.68 -10.91
CA TYR A 62 -1.74 7.77 -10.10
C TYR A 62 -0.46 7.81 -10.93
N TRP A 63 -0.36 6.94 -11.92
CA TRP A 63 0.86 6.81 -12.72
C TRP A 63 1.24 8.09 -13.49
N GLN A 64 0.25 8.95 -13.83
CA GLN A 64 0.49 10.26 -14.45
C GLN A 64 0.60 11.40 -13.43
N ASN A 65 0.28 11.15 -12.15
CA ASN A 65 0.16 12.17 -11.12
C ASN A 65 1.05 11.93 -9.89
N GLN A 66 2.01 11.03 -9.96
CA GLN A 66 2.83 10.60 -8.82
C GLN A 66 3.48 11.76 -8.05
N THR A 67 3.87 12.83 -8.75
CA THR A 67 4.51 14.02 -8.16
C THR A 67 3.63 15.27 -8.17
N ASN A 68 2.35 15.14 -8.53
CA ASN A 68 1.39 16.24 -8.51
C ASN A 68 0.84 16.43 -7.09
N GLU A 69 1.31 17.42 -6.38
CA GLU A 69 0.95 17.67 -4.98
C GLU A 69 -0.55 17.85 -4.75
N ASN A 70 -1.24 18.59 -5.64
CA ASN A 70 -2.68 18.80 -5.51
C ASN A 70 -3.44 17.49 -5.69
N TRP A 71 -3.03 16.68 -6.67
CA TRP A 71 -3.60 15.35 -6.88
C TRP A 71 -3.36 14.45 -5.66
N LEU A 72 -2.14 14.41 -5.14
CA LEU A 72 -1.78 13.62 -3.95
C LEU A 72 -2.64 13.98 -2.74
N ARG A 73 -2.86 15.28 -2.49
CA ARG A 73 -3.71 15.75 -1.37
C ARG A 73 -5.15 15.27 -1.50
N LEU A 74 -5.75 15.44 -2.71
CA LEU A 74 -7.13 15.05 -2.98
C LEU A 74 -7.30 13.53 -2.98
N HIS A 75 -6.31 12.82 -3.49
CA HIS A 75 -6.33 11.37 -3.54
C HIS A 75 -6.19 10.74 -2.14
N ALA A 76 -5.39 11.36 -1.26
CA ALA A 76 -5.32 10.96 0.15
C ALA A 76 -6.68 11.04 0.85
N GLU A 77 -7.48 12.08 0.57
CA GLU A 77 -8.85 12.19 1.14
C GLU A 77 -9.75 11.04 0.66
N ARG A 78 -9.63 10.61 -0.58
CA ARG A 78 -10.38 9.44 -1.10
C ARG A 78 -9.96 8.15 -0.39
N CYS A 79 -8.66 7.96 -0.18
CA CYS A 79 -8.15 6.82 0.60
C CYS A 79 -8.71 6.83 2.03
N ILE A 80 -8.75 7.99 2.68
CA ILE A 80 -9.29 8.17 4.03
C ILE A 80 -10.79 7.86 4.06
N THR A 81 -11.55 8.36 3.08
CA THR A 81 -13.00 8.06 2.97
C THR A 81 -13.26 6.56 2.89
N VAL A 82 -12.49 5.85 2.05
CA VAL A 82 -12.60 4.38 1.93
C VAL A 82 -12.22 3.71 3.26
N ALA A 83 -11.17 4.18 3.92
CA ALA A 83 -10.75 3.62 5.20
C ALA A 83 -11.82 3.77 6.29
N GLU A 84 -12.46 4.94 6.39
CA GLU A 84 -13.54 5.18 7.35
C GLU A 84 -14.74 4.27 7.10
N GLN A 85 -15.14 4.09 5.84
CA GLN A 85 -16.23 3.19 5.46
C GLN A 85 -15.89 1.72 5.75
N VAL A 86 -14.68 1.28 5.38
CA VAL A 86 -14.19 -0.09 5.64
C VAL A 86 -14.13 -0.34 7.15
N ASN A 87 -13.64 0.61 7.93
CA ASN A 87 -13.58 0.46 9.38
C ASN A 87 -14.96 0.42 10.03
N ALA A 88 -15.91 1.23 9.57
CA ALA A 88 -17.28 1.21 10.07
C ALA A 88 -17.94 -0.15 9.84
N LEU A 89 -17.69 -0.79 8.70
CA LEU A 89 -18.26 -2.08 8.35
C LEU A 89 -17.50 -3.26 8.97
N PHE A 90 -16.18 -3.22 8.99
CA PHE A 90 -15.33 -4.38 9.25
C PHE A 90 -14.30 -4.19 10.36
N GLY A 91 -14.27 -3.03 11.03
CA GLY A 91 -13.30 -2.73 12.09
C GLY A 91 -13.32 -3.73 13.25
N HIS A 92 -14.46 -4.39 13.46
CA HIS A 92 -14.68 -5.41 14.50
C HIS A 92 -14.17 -6.81 14.11
N SER A 93 -13.86 -7.07 12.82
CA SER A 93 -13.40 -8.40 12.39
C SER A 93 -12.04 -8.74 12.98
N PRO A 94 -11.90 -9.89 13.66
CA PRO A 94 -10.62 -10.31 14.21
C PRO A 94 -9.59 -10.69 13.14
N ALA A 95 -10.02 -10.96 11.91
CA ALA A 95 -9.13 -11.18 10.78
C ALA A 95 -8.50 -9.89 10.24
N PHE A 96 -9.14 -8.73 10.43
CA PHE A 96 -8.63 -7.44 9.97
C PHE A 96 -7.48 -6.96 10.86
N LYS A 97 -6.23 -7.14 10.42
CA LYS A 97 -5.02 -6.88 11.20
C LYS A 97 -4.26 -5.62 10.83
N GLY A 98 -4.41 -5.11 9.61
CA GLY A 98 -3.66 -3.94 9.18
C GLY A 98 -4.19 -3.31 7.89
N TRP A 99 -3.67 -2.13 7.61
CA TRP A 99 -3.97 -1.37 6.41
C TRP A 99 -2.87 -1.49 5.36
N TYR A 100 -3.24 -1.40 4.11
CA TYR A 100 -2.30 -1.34 2.99
C TYR A 100 -2.59 -0.11 2.13
N ILE A 101 -1.57 0.73 1.91
CA ILE A 101 -1.61 1.83 0.96
C ILE A 101 -1.22 1.25 -0.41
N PRO A 102 -2.15 1.14 -1.38
CA PRO A 102 -1.93 0.38 -2.60
C PRO A 102 -1.12 1.12 -3.68
N HIS A 103 -0.52 2.25 -3.32
CA HIS A 103 0.33 3.06 -4.20
C HIS A 103 1.77 2.57 -4.08
N GLU A 104 2.41 2.40 -5.23
CA GLU A 104 3.74 1.81 -5.32
C GLU A 104 4.74 2.91 -5.72
N PRO A 105 5.33 3.65 -4.75
CA PRO A 105 6.37 4.62 -5.07
C PRO A 105 7.67 3.94 -5.49
N GLU A 106 8.43 4.62 -6.38
CA GLU A 106 9.69 4.12 -6.89
C GLU A 106 10.72 5.23 -7.08
N PRO A 107 12.03 4.95 -6.98
CA PRO A 107 13.07 5.98 -6.93
C PRO A 107 13.21 6.79 -8.21
N ASN A 108 12.76 6.32 -9.38
CA ASN A 108 12.89 7.06 -10.63
C ASN A 108 11.85 8.20 -10.72
N ALA A 109 10.61 7.96 -10.29
CA ALA A 109 9.59 9.02 -10.19
C ALA A 109 9.91 9.99 -9.05
N TYR A 110 10.31 9.44 -7.89
CA TYR A 110 10.64 10.20 -6.68
C TYR A 110 12.15 10.38 -6.54
N ASN A 111 12.77 11.01 -7.54
CA ASN A 111 14.23 11.08 -7.71
C ASN A 111 14.91 12.29 -7.03
N THR A 112 14.17 13.07 -6.23
CA THR A 112 14.70 14.15 -5.38
C THR A 112 14.08 14.09 -4.00
N ASP A 113 14.77 14.65 -3.01
CA ASP A 113 14.30 14.71 -1.61
C ASP A 113 12.96 15.42 -1.49
N GLU A 114 12.75 16.49 -2.25
CA GLU A 114 11.51 17.25 -2.25
C GLU A 114 10.33 16.40 -2.74
N LYS A 115 10.54 15.62 -3.79
CA LYS A 115 9.49 14.74 -4.33
C LYS A 115 9.13 13.63 -3.34
N VAL A 116 10.13 12.98 -2.74
CA VAL A 116 9.90 11.96 -1.70
C VAL A 116 9.20 12.59 -0.49
N ALA A 117 9.67 13.76 -0.05
CA ALA A 117 9.07 14.48 1.08
C ALA A 117 7.62 14.91 0.80
N SER A 118 7.32 15.40 -0.41
CA SER A 118 5.95 15.73 -0.82
C SER A 118 5.06 14.50 -0.79
N PHE A 119 5.46 13.39 -1.40
CA PHE A 119 4.70 12.13 -1.36
C PHE A 119 4.51 11.65 0.09
N ARG A 120 5.59 11.61 0.86
CA ARG A 120 5.54 11.20 2.26
C ARG A 120 4.58 12.05 3.08
N ASN A 121 4.67 13.38 2.99
CA ASN A 121 3.93 14.28 3.86
C ASN A 121 2.50 14.52 3.40
N LEU A 122 2.28 14.70 2.09
CA LEU A 122 0.98 15.06 1.54
C LEU A 122 0.07 13.85 1.31
N PHE A 123 0.67 12.68 1.17
CA PHE A 123 -0.05 11.46 0.86
C PHE A 123 0.09 10.43 1.98
N VAL A 124 1.28 9.84 2.17
CA VAL A 124 1.47 8.71 3.09
C VAL A 124 1.15 9.08 4.53
N ASN A 125 1.78 10.13 5.09
CA ASN A 125 1.57 10.55 6.48
C ASN A 125 0.15 11.05 6.72
N LYS A 126 -0.45 11.74 5.74
CA LYS A 126 -1.84 12.18 5.85
C LYS A 126 -2.79 11.00 6.01
N ILE A 127 -2.60 9.94 5.22
CA ILE A 127 -3.38 8.71 5.31
C ILE A 127 -3.07 7.98 6.61
N SER A 128 -1.81 7.65 6.88
CA SER A 128 -1.43 6.80 8.02
C SER A 128 -1.77 7.43 9.36
N ASN A 129 -1.60 8.75 9.52
CA ASN A 129 -2.01 9.45 10.74
C ASN A 129 -3.53 9.31 10.98
N ARG A 130 -4.34 9.40 9.92
CA ARG A 130 -5.79 9.20 10.05
C ARG A 130 -6.15 7.75 10.36
N LEU A 131 -5.46 6.78 9.75
CA LEU A 131 -5.67 5.36 10.01
C LEU A 131 -5.37 5.01 11.47
N HIS A 132 -4.29 5.53 12.04
CA HIS A 132 -3.97 5.34 13.47
C HIS A 132 -5.04 5.95 14.40
N GLN A 133 -5.65 7.07 14.02
CA GLN A 133 -6.79 7.63 14.77
C GLN A 133 -8.05 6.77 14.67
N ILE A 134 -8.28 6.11 13.52
CA ILE A 134 -9.45 5.27 13.28
C ILE A 134 -9.41 4.00 14.14
N ASN A 135 -8.31 3.24 14.11
CA ASN A 135 -8.24 1.96 14.83
C ASN A 135 -6.84 1.53 15.27
N ASN A 136 -5.83 2.38 15.08
CA ASN A 136 -4.43 2.15 15.47
C ASN A 136 -3.83 0.79 14.98
N LYS A 137 -4.34 0.26 13.86
CA LYS A 137 -3.76 -0.92 13.23
C LYS A 137 -2.51 -0.55 12.41
N PRO A 138 -1.54 -1.47 12.25
CA PRO A 138 -0.35 -1.21 11.46
C PRO A 138 -0.70 -0.82 10.01
N VAL A 139 0.08 0.12 9.48
CA VAL A 139 -0.05 0.61 8.10
C VAL A 139 1.15 0.16 7.29
N SER A 140 0.90 -0.38 6.11
CA SER A 140 1.90 -0.88 5.19
C SER A 140 1.81 -0.23 3.81
N ILE A 141 2.93 -0.23 3.09
CA ILE A 141 3.03 0.18 1.69
C ILE A 141 3.98 -0.77 0.96
N ALA A 142 3.78 -0.98 -0.34
CA ALA A 142 4.79 -1.62 -1.18
C ALA A 142 5.55 -0.57 -1.98
N ALA A 143 6.84 -0.78 -2.19
CA ALA A 143 7.69 0.01 -3.07
C ALA A 143 8.31 -0.90 -4.12
N PHE A 144 8.60 -0.37 -5.31
CA PHE A 144 9.30 -1.11 -6.34
C PHE A 144 10.48 -0.32 -6.90
N TRP A 145 11.23 -0.93 -7.79
CA TRP A 145 12.41 -0.35 -8.43
C TRP A 145 12.70 -1.04 -9.75
N ASN A 146 13.45 -0.37 -10.61
CA ASN A 146 13.91 -0.93 -11.87
C ASN A 146 15.43 -0.76 -11.93
N SER A 147 16.17 -1.87 -12.02
CA SER A 147 17.64 -1.89 -12.00
C SER A 147 18.29 -1.24 -13.23
N ASP A 148 17.54 -0.99 -14.28
CA ASP A 148 18.04 -0.30 -15.47
C ASP A 148 17.85 1.24 -15.39
N LEU A 149 16.98 1.71 -14.46
CA LEU A 149 16.67 3.12 -14.25
C LEU A 149 17.22 3.69 -12.94
N THR A 150 17.51 2.81 -11.97
CA THR A 150 17.84 3.19 -10.59
C THR A 150 19.10 2.46 -10.13
N SER A 151 20.09 3.17 -9.64
CA SER A 151 21.26 2.58 -8.97
C SER A 151 20.92 2.09 -7.56
N SER A 152 21.77 1.22 -7.01
CA SER A 152 21.59 0.74 -5.63
C SER A 152 21.69 1.88 -4.59
N GLN A 153 22.52 2.90 -4.84
CA GLN A 153 22.64 4.10 -3.98
C GLN A 153 21.36 4.95 -4.02
N GLN A 154 20.75 5.12 -5.19
CA GLN A 154 19.46 5.82 -5.31
C GLN A 154 18.35 5.05 -4.58
N LEU A 155 18.30 3.72 -4.69
CA LEU A 155 17.35 2.92 -3.93
C LEU A 155 17.58 3.03 -2.43
N GLN A 156 18.84 2.96 -1.96
CA GLN A 156 19.20 3.16 -0.55
C GLN A 156 18.68 4.49 -0.02
N HIS A 157 18.95 5.56 -0.76
CA HIS A 157 18.54 6.92 -0.39
C HIS A 157 17.00 7.06 -0.37
N PHE A 158 16.33 6.56 -1.41
CA PHE A 158 14.86 6.55 -1.48
C PHE A 158 14.23 5.80 -0.30
N MET A 159 14.76 4.62 0.05
CA MET A 159 14.27 3.85 1.20
C MET A 159 14.48 4.58 2.51
N ALA A 160 15.63 5.26 2.69
CA ALA A 160 15.90 6.09 3.85
C ALA A 160 14.89 7.25 3.98
N GLU A 161 14.57 7.92 2.88
CA GLU A 161 13.58 9.01 2.89
C GLU A 161 12.15 8.50 3.09
N LEU A 162 11.78 7.38 2.47
CA LEU A 162 10.46 6.78 2.63
C LEU A 162 10.24 6.23 4.06
N SER A 163 11.28 5.69 4.69
CA SER A 163 11.21 5.15 6.05
C SER A 163 10.92 6.19 7.14
N LYS A 164 11.08 7.49 6.83
CA LYS A 164 10.66 8.59 7.72
C LYS A 164 9.14 8.78 7.78
N ALA A 165 8.39 8.04 6.95
CA ALA A 165 6.93 8.05 7.00
C ALA A 165 6.40 7.31 8.24
N ASN A 166 5.20 7.67 8.68
CA ASN A 166 4.52 6.99 9.79
C ASN A 166 3.93 5.64 9.34
N LEU A 167 4.81 4.70 9.01
CA LEU A 167 4.48 3.36 8.53
C LEU A 167 5.10 2.31 9.44
N GLN A 168 4.46 1.16 9.57
CA GLN A 168 4.99 0.01 10.31
C GLN A 168 5.65 -1.01 9.39
N VAL A 169 5.25 -1.06 8.11
CA VAL A 169 5.80 -2.02 7.15
C VAL A 169 6.01 -1.36 5.79
N ILE A 170 7.21 -1.49 5.24
CA ILE A 170 7.51 -1.20 3.84
C ILE A 170 7.91 -2.51 3.17
N MET A 171 7.17 -2.93 2.16
CA MET A 171 7.43 -4.14 1.39
C MET A 171 8.15 -3.78 0.10
N LEU A 172 9.41 -4.15 -0.03
CA LEU A 172 10.15 -3.93 -1.27
C LEU A 172 9.95 -5.11 -2.21
N GLN A 173 9.35 -4.85 -3.38
CA GLN A 173 9.14 -5.85 -4.43
C GLN A 173 10.48 -6.23 -5.07
N ASP A 174 10.65 -7.51 -5.45
CA ASP A 174 11.89 -7.96 -6.11
C ASP A 174 12.00 -7.54 -7.58
N GLY A 175 10.86 -7.32 -8.24
CA GLY A 175 10.79 -6.89 -9.63
C GLY A 175 11.28 -7.91 -10.68
N VAL A 176 11.68 -9.11 -10.25
CA VAL A 176 12.24 -10.13 -11.15
C VAL A 176 11.18 -10.70 -12.07
N GLY A 177 10.01 -11.04 -11.52
CA GLY A 177 8.91 -11.65 -12.27
C GLY A 177 8.36 -10.75 -13.40
N VAL A 178 8.48 -9.44 -13.26
CA VAL A 178 8.07 -8.44 -14.27
C VAL A 178 9.24 -7.93 -15.13
N GLY A 179 10.44 -8.47 -14.94
CA GLY A 179 11.61 -8.13 -15.74
C GLY A 179 12.27 -6.79 -15.39
N HIS A 180 11.88 -6.13 -14.31
CA HIS A 180 12.47 -4.86 -13.87
C HIS A 180 13.84 -5.05 -13.22
N VAL A 181 14.13 -6.24 -12.70
CA VAL A 181 15.35 -6.54 -11.97
C VAL A 181 15.94 -7.86 -12.46
N LYS A 182 17.24 -7.85 -12.76
CA LYS A 182 17.98 -9.07 -13.07
C LYS A 182 18.32 -9.80 -11.78
N MET A 183 18.14 -11.11 -11.74
CA MET A 183 18.37 -11.95 -10.56
C MET A 183 19.77 -11.73 -9.93
N ASN A 184 20.81 -11.58 -10.77
CA ASN A 184 22.19 -11.36 -10.31
C ASN A 184 22.43 -9.99 -9.64
N LYS A 185 21.51 -9.02 -9.79
CA LYS A 185 21.59 -7.72 -9.13
C LYS A 185 20.82 -7.68 -7.80
N LEU A 186 19.89 -8.62 -7.59
CA LEU A 186 18.92 -8.58 -6.50
C LEU A 186 19.58 -8.42 -5.12
N ALA A 187 20.60 -9.22 -4.82
CA ALA A 187 21.27 -9.22 -3.52
C ALA A 187 21.89 -7.87 -3.17
N ASP A 188 22.52 -7.18 -4.13
CA ASP A 188 23.19 -5.90 -3.90
C ASP A 188 22.17 -4.78 -3.64
N TYR A 189 21.05 -4.81 -4.36
CA TYR A 189 19.98 -3.84 -4.15
C TYR A 189 19.24 -4.05 -2.82
N TYR A 190 18.98 -5.29 -2.42
CA TYR A 190 18.39 -5.55 -1.10
C TYR A 190 19.34 -5.14 0.05
N LYS A 191 20.64 -5.36 -0.09
CA LYS A 191 21.64 -4.86 0.87
C LYS A 191 21.64 -3.34 0.95
N ALA A 192 21.53 -2.67 -0.20
CA ALA A 192 21.47 -1.21 -0.24
C ALA A 192 20.17 -0.69 0.39
N ALA A 193 19.02 -1.27 0.06
CA ALA A 193 17.73 -0.93 0.65
C ALA A 193 17.76 -1.10 2.18
N ALA A 194 18.28 -2.22 2.68
CA ALA A 194 18.42 -2.48 4.11
C ALA A 194 19.28 -1.41 4.81
N LYS A 195 20.40 -0.97 4.21
CA LYS A 195 21.22 0.13 4.75
C LYS A 195 20.49 1.48 4.79
N GLY A 196 19.49 1.68 3.93
CA GLY A 196 18.67 2.89 3.97
C GLY A 196 17.64 2.89 5.11
N LEU A 197 17.36 1.73 5.72
CA LEU A 197 16.37 1.58 6.80
C LEU A 197 17.00 1.66 8.21
N TYR A 198 18.32 1.60 8.33
CA TYR A 198 19.10 1.64 9.55
C TYR A 198 20.17 2.73 9.50
#